data_62e077ad5279477cccdf037fdf63e940
#
_entry.id   62e077ad5279477cccdf037fdf63e940
#
_cell.length_a   1.000
_cell.length_b   1.000
_cell.length_c   1.000
_cell.angle_alpha   90.00
_cell.angle_beta   90.00
_cell.angle_gamma   90.00
#
_symmetry.space_group_name_H-M   'P 1'
#
loop_
_entity.id
_entity.type
_entity.pdbx_description
1 polymer ?
#
loop_
_entity_poly.entity_id
_entity_poly.type
_entity_poly.pdbx_seq_one_letter_code
_entity_poly.pdbx_strand_id
1 'polypeptide(L)'
;MKKTTISALLLSALLTAIGTEAPAQTKPDTWTAQDALGRKIGTTDQYGKPRKNKVVGMFFVIWHGVHGYDRPASNPDNAVMVPTAADSLSPYDNQKIIDANPQNPQYGAEHAMHHWGEPYLGYYVANDEWVIRKHAQMLSDAGVDMIMFDVTNQAIYLPVVKQICDVYTKMRKEGNKTPQISFIFNTNAKETLENLFDSFYGKNLYKELWFRWKGKPLIFCPPEGITPDMAGFFTVRHSWFCSAWDWFGDGHDKCPWADIYPQKYGWHDRPDKPEMIAVSPATHPIVTNDMKQVGRSYHDGAQPDKEHWRSGEGLCFREQFERAMEV
;
A
#
# COMPACT_ATOMS: atom_id res chain seq x y z
N MET A 1 46.96 45.88 -40.07
CA MET A 1 46.01 45.85 -38.95
C MET A 1 44.74 45.11 -39.40
N LYS A 2 44.63 43.82 -39.18
CA LYS A 2 43.35 42.99 -39.29
C LYS A 2 43.77 41.53 -39.09
N LYS A 3 44.10 41.07 -37.89
CA LYS A 3 44.25 39.67 -37.53
C LYS A 3 44.12 39.48 -36.00
N THR A 4 43.01 39.82 -35.37
CA THR A 4 42.84 39.56 -33.93
C THR A 4 41.36 39.41 -33.49
N THR A 5 40.44 39.06 -34.39
CA THR A 5 39.02 39.00 -34.00
C THR A 5 38.35 37.64 -34.23
N ILE A 6 39.07 36.61 -34.65
CA ILE A 6 38.47 35.30 -34.99
C ILE A 6 38.68 34.25 -33.88
N SER A 7 39.66 34.47 -32.97
CA SER A 7 39.96 33.45 -31.92
C SER A 7 39.08 33.51 -30.69
N ALA A 8 38.33 34.58 -30.48
CA ALA A 8 37.49 34.73 -29.30
C ALA A 8 36.08 34.12 -29.46
N LEU A 9 35.60 33.91 -30.67
CA LEU A 9 34.28 33.32 -30.96
C LEU A 9 34.29 31.79 -30.98
N LEU A 10 35.43 31.15 -31.13
CA LEU A 10 35.53 29.68 -31.10
C LEU A 10 35.70 29.13 -29.69
N LEU A 11 36.06 29.93 -28.71
CA LEU A 11 36.20 29.46 -27.30
C LEU A 11 34.87 29.58 -26.51
N SER A 12 33.95 30.41 -26.97
CA SER A 12 32.61 30.48 -26.33
C SER A 12 31.63 29.39 -26.79
N ALA A 13 31.90 28.75 -27.93
CA ALA A 13 31.02 27.65 -28.43
C ALA A 13 31.38 26.27 -27.85
N LEU A 14 32.53 26.13 -27.18
CA LEU A 14 32.95 24.85 -26.59
C LEU A 14 32.57 24.71 -25.12
N LEU A 15 32.04 25.73 -24.46
CA LEU A 15 31.63 25.72 -23.06
C LEU A 15 30.15 25.49 -22.81
N THR A 16 29.33 25.36 -23.86
CA THR A 16 27.90 25.10 -23.76
C THR A 16 27.47 23.66 -24.02
N ALA A 17 28.41 22.74 -24.17
CA ALA A 17 28.13 21.32 -24.41
C ALA A 17 28.53 20.41 -23.22
N ILE A 18 28.65 20.96 -22.01
CA ILE A 18 28.50 20.11 -20.83
C ILE A 18 27.01 20.02 -20.57
N GLY A 19 26.34 19.23 -21.43
CA GLY A 19 25.03 18.72 -21.08
C GLY A 19 25.16 18.04 -19.73
N THR A 20 24.47 18.54 -18.73
CA THR A 20 24.17 17.76 -17.54
C THR A 20 23.42 16.55 -18.04
N GLU A 21 24.12 15.45 -18.26
CA GLU A 21 23.45 14.16 -18.41
C GLU A 21 22.61 14.02 -17.14
N ALA A 22 21.31 14.18 -17.28
CA ALA A 22 20.40 13.78 -16.23
C ALA A 22 20.79 12.32 -15.90
N PRO A 23 20.99 11.98 -14.62
CA PRO A 23 21.37 10.63 -14.26
C PRO A 23 20.40 9.68 -14.95
N ALA A 24 20.95 8.74 -15.74
CA ALA A 24 20.15 7.78 -16.47
C ALA A 24 19.22 7.13 -15.46
N GLN A 25 17.92 7.45 -15.55
CA GLN A 25 16.94 6.92 -14.66
C GLN A 25 16.89 5.42 -14.88
N THR A 26 17.44 4.65 -13.95
CA THR A 26 17.36 3.20 -13.94
C THR A 26 15.90 2.80 -14.11
N LYS A 27 15.60 1.98 -15.10
CA LYS A 27 14.26 1.44 -15.33
C LYS A 27 14.18 0.10 -14.64
N PRO A 28 13.47 -0.04 -13.50
CA PRO A 28 13.39 -1.28 -12.76
C PRO A 28 12.85 -2.46 -13.58
N ASP A 29 12.03 -2.16 -14.59
CA ASP A 29 11.46 -3.14 -15.51
C ASP A 29 12.49 -3.91 -16.37
N THR A 30 13.74 -3.43 -16.38
CA THR A 30 14.85 -4.12 -17.10
C THR A 30 15.75 -4.94 -16.17
N TRP A 31 15.51 -4.89 -14.87
CA TRP A 31 16.36 -5.58 -13.91
C TRP A 31 16.07 -7.08 -13.89
N THR A 32 17.13 -7.86 -13.74
CA THR A 32 17.05 -9.28 -13.45
C THR A 32 17.54 -9.50 -12.04
N ALA A 33 16.92 -10.41 -11.31
CA ALA A 33 17.38 -10.81 -10.00
C ALA A 33 17.22 -12.32 -9.81
N GLN A 34 18.00 -12.87 -8.92
CA GLN A 34 17.90 -14.25 -8.47
C GLN A 34 17.87 -14.24 -6.95
N ASP A 35 16.92 -14.95 -6.37
CA ASP A 35 16.84 -15.08 -4.91
C ASP A 35 17.80 -16.17 -4.39
N ALA A 36 17.87 -16.28 -3.05
CA ALA A 36 18.72 -17.26 -2.38
C ALA A 36 18.35 -18.74 -2.69
N LEU A 37 17.15 -18.99 -3.19
CA LEU A 37 16.68 -20.30 -3.63
C LEU A 37 16.97 -20.57 -5.12
N GLY A 38 17.64 -19.66 -5.80
CA GLY A 38 17.95 -19.78 -7.23
C GLY A 38 16.80 -19.43 -8.17
N ARG A 39 15.68 -18.91 -7.67
CA ARG A 39 14.54 -18.50 -8.49
C ARG A 39 14.87 -17.18 -9.18
N LYS A 40 14.68 -17.12 -10.47
CA LYS A 40 14.95 -15.93 -11.28
C LYS A 40 13.69 -15.10 -11.45
N ILE A 41 13.81 -13.81 -11.24
CA ILE A 41 12.77 -12.85 -11.64
C ILE A 41 12.85 -12.73 -13.18
N GLY A 42 11.71 -12.88 -13.82
CA GLY A 42 11.62 -12.76 -15.27
C GLY A 42 11.85 -11.33 -15.74
N THR A 43 12.27 -11.21 -16.97
CA THR A 43 12.60 -9.95 -17.63
C THR A 43 11.41 -9.41 -18.42
N THR A 44 11.49 -8.16 -18.84
CA THR A 44 10.56 -7.55 -19.81
C THR A 44 10.42 -8.34 -21.12
N ASP A 45 11.46 -9.05 -21.53
CA ASP A 45 11.41 -9.92 -22.73
C ASP A 45 10.48 -11.11 -22.50
N GLN A 46 10.38 -11.57 -21.26
CA GLN A 46 9.52 -12.69 -20.89
C GLN A 46 8.07 -12.26 -20.59
N TYR A 47 7.87 -11.13 -19.94
CA TYR A 47 6.55 -10.70 -19.47
C TYR A 47 5.97 -9.49 -20.22
N GLY A 48 6.73 -8.88 -21.10
CA GLY A 48 6.35 -7.67 -21.82
C GLY A 48 6.60 -6.40 -20.97
N LYS A 49 6.35 -5.27 -21.60
CA LYS A 49 6.50 -3.97 -20.94
C LYS A 49 5.30 -3.66 -20.06
N PRO A 50 5.48 -2.87 -18.96
CA PRO A 50 4.37 -2.39 -18.15
C PRO A 50 3.28 -1.74 -19.00
N ARG A 51 2.03 -2.07 -18.72
CA ARG A 51 0.87 -1.56 -19.48
C ARG A 51 0.57 -0.13 -19.03
N LYS A 52 0.60 0.84 -19.93
CA LYS A 52 0.43 2.27 -19.62
C LYS A 52 -0.95 2.65 -19.06
N ASN A 53 -1.97 1.84 -19.33
CA ASN A 53 -3.36 2.08 -18.92
C ASN A 53 -3.78 1.26 -17.70
N LYS A 54 -2.84 0.63 -17.03
CA LYS A 54 -3.07 -0.11 -15.77
C LYS A 54 -2.41 0.63 -14.63
N VAL A 55 -3.05 0.61 -13.47
CA VAL A 55 -2.59 1.24 -12.22
C VAL A 55 -2.45 0.16 -11.16
N VAL A 56 -1.37 0.20 -10.43
CA VAL A 56 -1.14 -0.65 -9.27
C VAL A 56 -1.31 0.18 -8.00
N GLY A 57 -2.35 -0.14 -7.24
CA GLY A 57 -2.58 0.42 -5.90
C GLY A 57 -2.23 -0.62 -4.83
N MET A 58 -1.67 -0.16 -3.72
CA MET A 58 -1.31 -1.02 -2.60
C MET A 58 -1.91 -0.51 -1.29
N PHE A 59 -2.55 -1.40 -0.54
CA PHE A 59 -2.98 -1.15 0.83
C PHE A 59 -1.76 -0.87 1.72
N PHE A 60 -1.81 0.18 2.51
CA PHE A 60 -0.66 0.65 3.26
C PHE A 60 -1.01 0.97 4.72
N VAL A 61 -0.50 0.16 5.63
CA VAL A 61 -0.68 0.33 7.07
C VAL A 61 0.19 1.46 7.58
N ILE A 62 -0.39 2.38 8.38
CA ILE A 62 0.28 3.59 8.89
C ILE A 62 0.26 3.70 10.42
N TRP A 63 -0.14 2.65 11.10
CA TRP A 63 -0.30 2.65 12.55
C TRP A 63 0.74 1.77 13.28
N HIS A 64 1.92 1.58 12.67
CA HIS A 64 3.07 0.97 13.34
C HIS A 64 3.60 1.91 14.42
N GLY A 65 3.56 1.47 15.65
CA GLY A 65 4.01 2.24 16.78
C GLY A 65 3.85 1.47 18.08
N VAL A 66 4.26 2.10 19.16
CA VAL A 66 4.03 1.55 20.51
C VAL A 66 2.58 1.83 20.89
N HIS A 67 1.78 0.78 20.93
CA HIS A 67 0.43 0.84 21.46
C HIS A 67 0.49 0.37 22.94
N GLY A 68 0.46 1.32 23.87
CA GLY A 68 0.36 0.97 25.28
C GLY A 68 -0.92 0.20 25.58
N TYR A 69 -0.88 -0.76 26.46
CA TYR A 69 -2.03 -1.59 26.84
C TYR A 69 -3.21 -0.78 27.39
N ASP A 70 -2.91 0.37 27.93
CA ASP A 70 -3.84 1.30 28.59
C ASP A 70 -4.37 2.38 27.64
N ARG A 71 -3.99 2.36 26.36
CA ARG A 71 -4.38 3.37 25.39
C ARG A 71 -5.31 2.79 24.35
N PRO A 72 -6.44 3.47 24.04
CA PRO A 72 -7.31 3.06 22.96
C PRO A 72 -6.56 3.01 21.63
N ALA A 73 -6.77 1.95 20.87
CA ALA A 73 -6.20 1.83 19.51
C ALA A 73 -6.63 2.98 18.58
N SER A 74 -7.75 3.62 18.89
CA SER A 74 -8.30 4.77 18.16
C SER A 74 -7.59 6.09 18.45
N ASN A 75 -6.65 6.14 19.42
CA ASN A 75 -5.90 7.36 19.64
C ASN A 75 -4.81 7.52 18.58
N PRO A 76 -4.90 8.52 17.66
CA PRO A 76 -3.92 8.72 16.59
C PRO A 76 -2.50 9.02 17.09
N ASP A 77 -2.36 9.54 18.32
CA ASP A 77 -1.05 9.80 18.91
C ASP A 77 -0.29 8.50 19.25
N ASN A 78 -0.98 7.38 19.37
CA ASN A 78 -0.35 6.09 19.63
C ASN A 78 0.54 5.62 18.46
N ALA A 79 0.25 6.06 17.24
CA ALA A 79 1.02 5.69 16.06
C ALA A 79 2.43 6.32 16.01
N VAL A 80 2.73 7.24 16.91
CA VAL A 80 3.98 8.03 16.94
C VAL A 80 4.79 7.81 18.22
N MET A 81 4.41 6.87 19.05
CA MET A 81 5.15 6.60 20.27
C MET A 81 6.45 5.85 20.00
N VAL A 82 7.54 6.38 20.54
CA VAL A 82 8.85 5.72 20.49
C VAL A 82 8.86 4.54 21.45
N PRO A 83 9.30 3.34 21.03
CA PRO A 83 9.51 2.23 21.93
C PRO A 83 10.47 2.63 23.05
N THR A 84 10.07 2.48 24.30
CA THR A 84 11.01 2.57 25.42
C THR A 84 11.75 1.24 25.48
N ALA A 85 13.03 1.26 25.14
CA ALA A 85 13.90 0.08 25.14
C ALA A 85 14.25 -0.44 26.54
N ALA A 86 13.37 -0.27 27.53
CA ALA A 86 13.74 -0.44 28.93
C ALA A 86 13.83 -1.90 29.38
N ASP A 87 13.32 -2.86 28.62
CA ASP A 87 13.39 -4.26 29.01
C ASP A 87 13.68 -5.19 27.82
N SER A 88 14.39 -6.24 28.09
CA SER A 88 14.72 -7.28 27.13
C SER A 88 13.50 -8.06 26.60
N LEU A 89 12.32 -7.81 27.14
CA LEU A 89 11.04 -8.41 26.78
C LEU A 89 10.07 -7.35 26.31
N SER A 90 10.42 -6.67 25.22
CA SER A 90 9.46 -5.76 24.59
C SER A 90 8.20 -6.54 24.21
N PRO A 91 7.00 -6.12 24.67
CA PRO A 91 5.75 -6.76 24.28
C PRO A 91 5.43 -6.58 22.78
N TYR A 92 6.30 -5.90 22.07
CA TYR A 92 6.18 -5.60 20.63
C TYR A 92 7.10 -6.46 19.76
N ASP A 93 7.95 -7.28 20.39
CA ASP A 93 8.84 -8.21 19.71
C ASP A 93 8.32 -9.64 19.89
N ASN A 94 7.59 -10.14 18.93
CA ASN A 94 7.01 -11.47 18.98
C ASN A 94 8.05 -12.56 19.15
N GLN A 95 9.22 -12.44 18.57
CA GLN A 95 10.26 -13.45 18.69
C GLN A 95 10.75 -13.55 20.12
N LYS A 96 11.04 -12.42 20.77
CA LYS A 96 11.45 -12.40 22.19
C LYS A 96 10.37 -12.93 23.13
N ILE A 97 9.09 -12.62 22.83
CA ILE A 97 7.96 -13.14 23.61
C ILE A 97 7.89 -14.68 23.50
N ILE A 98 8.04 -15.20 22.29
CA ILE A 98 8.03 -16.65 22.02
C ILE A 98 9.26 -17.30 22.67
N ASP A 99 10.44 -16.75 22.49
CA ASP A 99 11.70 -17.30 23.04
C ASP A 99 11.72 -17.32 24.56
N ALA A 100 11.07 -16.33 25.20
CA ALA A 100 10.96 -16.28 26.66
C ALA A 100 10.09 -17.41 27.23
N ASN A 101 9.05 -17.83 26.52
CA ASN A 101 8.21 -18.94 26.92
C ASN A 101 7.56 -19.63 25.71
N PRO A 102 8.28 -20.49 24.99
CA PRO A 102 7.81 -21.11 23.75
C PRO A 102 6.54 -21.94 23.90
N GLN A 103 6.28 -22.47 25.10
CA GLN A 103 5.13 -23.34 25.35
C GLN A 103 3.86 -22.57 25.70
N ASN A 104 3.99 -21.34 26.19
CA ASN A 104 2.87 -20.50 26.58
C ASN A 104 3.25 -19.01 26.48
N PRO A 105 3.44 -18.46 25.27
CA PRO A 105 3.83 -17.06 25.10
C PRO A 105 2.77 -16.12 25.66
N GLN A 106 3.19 -15.10 26.37
CA GLN A 106 2.32 -14.07 26.94
C GLN A 106 2.36 -12.81 26.06
N TYR A 107 1.40 -12.66 25.21
CA TYR A 107 1.36 -11.55 24.25
C TYR A 107 0.75 -10.25 24.80
N GLY A 108 0.45 -10.18 26.08
CA GLY A 108 -0.16 -9.01 26.71
C GLY A 108 -1.68 -9.06 26.69
N ALA A 109 -2.31 -7.88 26.79
CA ALA A 109 -3.76 -7.79 26.90
C ALA A 109 -4.48 -8.32 25.65
N GLU A 110 -5.57 -9.02 25.88
CA GLU A 110 -6.45 -9.48 24.79
C GLU A 110 -6.92 -8.28 23.95
N HIS A 111 -6.97 -8.44 22.63
CA HIS A 111 -7.30 -7.41 21.63
C HIS A 111 -6.32 -6.24 21.52
N ALA A 112 -5.18 -6.25 22.20
CA ALA A 112 -4.15 -5.25 21.98
C ALA A 112 -3.45 -5.47 20.62
N MET A 113 -3.42 -4.42 19.78
CA MET A 113 -2.81 -4.47 18.44
C MET A 113 -1.32 -4.11 18.50
N HIS A 114 -0.48 -5.03 18.93
CA HIS A 114 0.93 -4.77 19.12
C HIS A 114 1.83 -5.93 18.74
N HIS A 115 1.29 -6.97 18.09
CA HIS A 115 2.05 -8.14 17.72
C HIS A 115 2.08 -8.31 16.21
N TRP A 116 3.25 -8.17 15.63
CA TRP A 116 3.55 -8.57 14.26
C TRP A 116 4.96 -9.12 14.19
N GLY A 117 5.23 -9.94 13.18
CA GLY A 117 6.57 -10.48 12.96
C GLY A 117 7.57 -9.38 12.64
N GLU A 118 8.83 -9.60 12.96
CA GLU A 118 9.90 -8.64 12.66
C GLU A 118 9.97 -8.37 11.15
N PRO A 119 9.83 -7.10 10.72
CA PRO A 119 9.99 -6.74 9.32
C PRO A 119 11.45 -6.86 8.87
N TYR A 120 11.68 -6.93 7.55
CA TYR A 120 13.01 -6.94 6.97
C TYR A 120 13.92 -5.78 7.42
N LEU A 121 13.32 -4.62 7.72
CA LEU A 121 14.01 -3.42 8.19
C LEU A 121 14.13 -3.35 9.74
N GLY A 122 13.82 -4.44 10.43
CA GLY A 122 13.69 -4.44 11.89
C GLY A 122 12.38 -3.80 12.35
N TYR A 123 12.14 -3.72 13.64
CA TYR A 123 10.98 -3.01 14.19
C TYR A 123 11.16 -1.50 14.05
N TYR A 124 10.14 -0.83 13.54
CA TYR A 124 10.15 0.63 13.28
C TYR A 124 8.80 1.26 13.63
N VAL A 125 8.81 2.57 13.77
CA VAL A 125 7.60 3.38 13.88
C VAL A 125 7.21 3.96 12.53
N ALA A 126 5.91 4.18 12.33
CA ALA A 126 5.37 4.60 11.03
C ALA A 126 5.87 5.97 10.55
N ASN A 127 6.41 6.80 11.43
CA ASN A 127 6.97 8.12 11.13
C ASN A 127 8.51 8.14 10.99
N ASP A 128 9.18 7.00 10.93
CA ASP A 128 10.63 6.94 10.67
C ASP A 128 10.93 7.40 9.23
N GLU A 129 11.63 8.53 9.07
CA GLU A 129 11.91 9.11 7.75
C GLU A 129 12.72 8.17 6.85
N TRP A 130 13.69 7.44 7.42
CA TRP A 130 14.50 6.53 6.64
C TRP A 130 13.65 5.37 6.09
N VAL A 131 12.79 4.79 6.90
CA VAL A 131 11.87 3.72 6.50
C VAL A 131 10.88 4.22 5.46
N ILE A 132 10.30 5.42 5.65
CA ILE A 132 9.39 6.03 4.67
C ILE A 132 10.08 6.20 3.32
N ARG A 133 11.32 6.72 3.29
CA ARG A 133 12.11 6.86 2.07
C ARG A 133 12.39 5.52 1.41
N LYS A 134 12.76 4.52 2.21
CA LYS A 134 13.07 3.18 1.71
C LYS A 134 11.83 2.51 1.12
N HIS A 135 10.70 2.58 1.80
CA HIS A 135 9.42 2.09 1.28
C HIS A 135 9.02 2.82 -0.01
N ALA A 136 9.12 4.16 -0.05
CA ALA A 136 8.81 4.93 -1.25
C ALA A 136 9.65 4.50 -2.45
N GLN A 137 10.96 4.29 -2.25
CA GLN A 137 11.86 3.79 -3.27
C GLN A 137 11.44 2.39 -3.76
N MET A 138 11.30 1.44 -2.82
CA MET A 138 10.96 0.06 -3.16
C MET A 138 9.62 -0.06 -3.90
N LEU A 139 8.60 0.68 -3.45
CA LEU A 139 7.29 0.69 -4.08
C LEU A 139 7.33 1.31 -5.48
N SER A 140 8.07 2.42 -5.65
CA SER A 140 8.23 3.06 -6.95
C SER A 140 9.01 2.17 -7.93
N ASP A 141 10.04 1.49 -7.44
CA ASP A 141 10.84 0.55 -8.23
C ASP A 141 10.03 -0.70 -8.62
N ALA A 142 9.10 -1.11 -7.76
CA ALA A 142 8.14 -2.19 -8.05
C ALA A 142 6.98 -1.77 -8.98
N GLY A 143 6.91 -0.48 -9.37
CA GLY A 143 5.85 0.03 -10.24
C GLY A 143 4.51 0.27 -9.53
N VAL A 144 4.51 0.46 -8.22
CA VAL A 144 3.31 0.86 -7.47
C VAL A 144 3.04 2.34 -7.72
N ASP A 145 1.87 2.64 -8.26
CA ASP A 145 1.44 4.01 -8.61
C ASP A 145 0.80 4.73 -7.43
N MET A 146 0.13 3.99 -6.56
CA MET A 146 -0.65 4.56 -5.46
C MET A 146 -0.58 3.69 -4.22
N ILE A 147 -0.49 4.32 -3.04
CA ILE A 147 -0.74 3.69 -1.76
C ILE A 147 -2.08 4.13 -1.18
N MET A 148 -2.81 3.21 -0.56
CA MET A 148 -4.06 3.47 0.13
C MET A 148 -3.81 3.41 1.64
N PHE A 149 -3.81 4.55 2.30
CA PHE A 149 -3.65 4.61 3.75
C PHE A 149 -4.83 3.92 4.46
N ASP A 150 -4.49 3.00 5.35
CA ASP A 150 -5.46 2.30 6.17
C ASP A 150 -6.00 3.21 7.28
N VAL A 151 -7.24 3.65 7.11
CA VAL A 151 -8.02 4.36 8.14
C VAL A 151 -9.31 3.60 8.45
N THR A 152 -9.33 2.30 8.18
CA THR A 152 -10.52 1.43 8.36
C THR A 152 -10.93 1.28 9.81
N ASN A 153 -10.04 1.56 10.74
CA ASN A 153 -10.24 1.51 12.19
C ASN A 153 -10.67 2.86 12.80
N GLN A 154 -11.23 3.78 11.98
CA GLN A 154 -11.71 5.12 12.37
C GLN A 154 -10.64 6.13 12.84
N ALA A 155 -9.37 5.79 12.74
CA ALA A 155 -8.28 6.70 13.08
C ALA A 155 -7.54 7.14 11.81
N ILE A 156 -7.40 8.46 11.61
CA ILE A 156 -6.76 9.02 10.40
C ILE A 156 -5.23 9.13 10.51
N TYR A 157 -4.66 8.95 11.70
CA TYR A 157 -3.22 9.04 11.96
C TYR A 157 -2.56 10.26 11.30
N LEU A 158 -3.21 11.42 11.38
CA LEU A 158 -2.85 12.62 10.64
C LEU A 158 -1.38 13.04 10.77
N PRO A 159 -0.72 12.96 11.94
CA PRO A 159 0.72 13.25 12.06
C PRO A 159 1.59 12.35 11.18
N VAL A 160 1.30 11.04 11.14
CA VAL A 160 2.02 10.07 10.30
C VAL A 160 1.75 10.31 8.82
N VAL A 161 0.49 10.55 8.44
CA VAL A 161 0.11 10.91 7.06
C VAL A 161 0.89 12.13 6.59
N LYS A 162 0.94 13.20 7.41
CA LYS A 162 1.71 14.41 7.08
C LYS A 162 3.20 14.12 6.95
N GLN A 163 3.78 13.36 7.86
CA GLN A 163 5.20 12.99 7.80
C GLN A 163 5.53 12.25 6.50
N ILE A 164 4.71 11.28 6.10
CA ILE A 164 4.89 10.56 4.82
C ILE A 164 4.78 11.53 3.64
N CYS A 165 3.78 12.42 3.65
CA CYS A 165 3.59 13.40 2.58
C CYS A 165 4.75 14.42 2.50
N ASP A 166 5.29 14.86 3.62
CA ASP A 166 6.46 15.76 3.68
C ASP A 166 7.68 15.06 3.06
N VAL A 167 7.94 13.82 3.46
CA VAL A 167 9.03 13.00 2.91
C VAL A 167 8.85 12.78 1.41
N TYR A 168 7.66 12.41 0.95
CA TYR A 168 7.36 12.22 -0.47
C TYR A 168 7.56 13.52 -1.27
N THR A 169 7.09 14.64 -0.74
CA THR A 169 7.29 15.95 -1.38
C THR A 169 8.77 16.30 -1.49
N LYS A 170 9.56 16.03 -0.43
CA LYS A 170 11.01 16.23 -0.42
C LYS A 170 11.69 15.32 -1.45
N MET A 171 11.37 14.03 -1.47
CA MET A 171 11.91 13.08 -2.45
C MET A 171 11.63 13.49 -3.89
N ARG A 172 10.40 13.97 -4.19
CA ARG A 172 10.05 14.45 -5.54
C ARG A 172 10.82 15.71 -5.92
N LYS A 173 11.06 16.64 -5.00
CA LYS A 173 11.94 17.81 -5.21
C LYS A 173 13.37 17.39 -5.48
N GLU A 174 13.83 16.31 -4.90
CA GLU A 174 15.14 15.70 -5.13
C GLU A 174 15.24 14.91 -6.46
N GLY A 175 14.14 14.85 -7.24
CA GLY A 175 14.07 14.13 -8.52
C GLY A 175 13.67 12.66 -8.42
N ASN A 176 13.32 12.18 -7.23
CA ASN A 176 12.89 10.80 -7.02
C ASN A 176 11.39 10.63 -7.30
N LYS A 177 10.98 9.42 -7.66
CA LYS A 177 9.58 9.03 -7.74
C LYS A 177 9.06 8.59 -6.38
N THR A 178 7.78 8.84 -6.13
CA THR A 178 7.03 8.24 -5.03
C THR A 178 5.65 7.84 -5.52
N PRO A 179 5.00 6.84 -4.90
CA PRO A 179 3.59 6.61 -5.15
C PRO A 179 2.75 7.87 -4.88
N GLN A 180 1.57 7.95 -5.46
CA GLN A 180 0.53 8.87 -5.04
C GLN A 180 -0.23 8.29 -3.85
N ILE A 181 -1.10 9.08 -3.22
CA ILE A 181 -1.82 8.67 -2.02
C ILE A 181 -3.33 8.63 -2.22
N SER A 182 -3.97 7.72 -1.54
CA SER A 182 -5.41 7.57 -1.37
C SER A 182 -5.70 7.09 0.06
N PHE A 183 -6.97 6.90 0.40
CA PHE A 183 -7.39 6.42 1.72
C PHE A 183 -8.48 5.36 1.57
N ILE A 184 -8.48 4.39 2.49
CA ILE A 184 -9.50 3.36 2.58
C ILE A 184 -10.18 3.41 3.94
N PHE A 185 -11.51 3.48 3.94
CA PHE A 185 -12.38 3.66 5.11
C PHE A 185 -13.24 2.42 5.34
N ASN A 186 -13.66 2.22 6.59
CA ASN A 186 -14.64 1.21 6.95
C ASN A 186 -15.44 1.60 8.20
N THR A 187 -14.89 1.40 9.40
CA THR A 187 -15.58 1.68 10.66
C THR A 187 -15.80 3.18 10.83
N ASN A 188 -17.03 3.58 11.19
CA ASN A 188 -17.43 4.99 11.33
C ASN A 188 -16.98 5.84 10.13
N ALA A 189 -17.21 5.32 8.93
CA ALA A 189 -16.66 5.86 7.69
C ALA A 189 -17.05 7.33 7.48
N LYS A 190 -18.27 7.73 7.87
CA LYS A 190 -18.75 9.11 7.73
C LYS A 190 -17.92 10.07 8.57
N GLU A 191 -17.86 9.85 9.87
CA GLU A 191 -17.13 10.71 10.81
C GLU A 191 -15.63 10.72 10.50
N THR A 192 -15.09 9.58 10.12
CA THR A 192 -13.67 9.45 9.75
C THR A 192 -13.37 10.25 8.48
N LEU A 193 -14.24 10.19 7.47
CA LEU A 193 -14.07 10.94 6.23
C LEU A 193 -14.28 12.44 6.45
N GLU A 194 -15.29 12.86 7.24
CA GLU A 194 -15.51 14.26 7.61
C GLU A 194 -14.27 14.83 8.30
N ASN A 195 -13.73 14.12 9.28
CA ASN A 195 -12.49 14.52 9.97
C ASN A 195 -11.31 14.63 9.00
N LEU A 196 -11.11 13.64 8.12
CA LEU A 196 -10.03 13.70 7.12
C LEU A 196 -10.26 14.83 6.12
N PHE A 197 -11.49 15.08 5.69
CA PHE A 197 -11.81 16.19 4.80
C PHE A 197 -11.43 17.53 5.43
N ASP A 198 -11.90 17.79 6.63
CA ASP A 198 -11.67 19.06 7.35
C ASP A 198 -10.19 19.28 7.70
N SER A 199 -9.48 18.22 8.03
CA SER A 199 -8.09 18.31 8.49
C SER A 199 -7.04 18.22 7.36
N PHE A 200 -7.39 17.67 6.20
CA PHE A 200 -6.47 17.36 5.12
C PHE A 200 -6.94 17.85 3.74
N TYR A 201 -7.99 17.25 3.17
CA TYR A 201 -8.43 17.53 1.80
C TYR A 201 -9.00 18.95 1.64
N GLY A 202 -9.87 19.40 2.53
CA GLY A 202 -10.46 20.73 2.52
C GLY A 202 -9.44 21.85 2.70
N LYS A 203 -8.30 21.54 3.33
CA LYS A 203 -7.14 22.44 3.44
C LYS A 203 -6.20 22.37 2.24
N ASN A 204 -6.49 21.56 1.25
CA ASN A 204 -5.64 21.32 0.07
C ASN A 204 -4.20 20.89 0.41
N LEU A 205 -3.99 20.17 1.51
CA LEU A 205 -2.66 19.71 1.92
C LEU A 205 -2.16 18.65 0.94
N TYR A 206 -0.94 18.84 0.42
CA TYR A 206 -0.25 17.90 -0.47
C TYR A 206 -1.07 17.45 -1.69
N LYS A 207 -1.86 18.36 -2.27
CA LYS A 207 -2.78 18.03 -3.39
C LYS A 207 -2.08 17.44 -4.61
N GLU A 208 -0.80 17.66 -4.76
CA GLU A 208 0.06 17.10 -5.81
C GLU A 208 0.38 15.61 -5.58
N LEU A 209 0.16 15.10 -4.39
CA LEU A 209 0.32 13.69 -4.04
C LEU A 209 -0.97 12.89 -4.19
N TRP A 210 -2.13 13.54 -4.28
CA TRP A 210 -3.42 12.83 -4.33
C TRP A 210 -3.55 12.03 -5.60
N PHE A 211 -3.82 10.74 -5.48
CA PHE A 211 -4.16 9.94 -6.64
C PHE A 211 -5.54 10.34 -7.16
N ARG A 212 -5.59 10.65 -8.45
CA ARG A 212 -6.84 11.09 -9.10
C ARG A 212 -7.33 10.03 -10.06
N TRP A 213 -8.61 9.71 -9.93
CA TRP A 213 -9.31 8.83 -10.85
C TRP A 213 -10.52 9.58 -11.43
N LYS A 214 -10.66 9.57 -12.74
CA LYS A 214 -11.71 10.35 -13.43
C LYS A 214 -11.71 11.85 -13.06
N GLY A 215 -10.51 12.41 -12.84
CA GLY A 215 -10.31 13.84 -12.56
C GLY A 215 -10.44 14.27 -11.08
N LYS A 216 -10.98 13.43 -10.22
CA LYS A 216 -11.16 13.71 -8.77
C LYS A 216 -10.25 12.85 -7.91
N PRO A 217 -9.91 13.26 -6.68
CA PRO A 217 -9.20 12.40 -5.73
C PRO A 217 -9.97 11.09 -5.52
N LEU A 218 -9.28 9.96 -5.61
CA LEU A 218 -9.86 8.65 -5.35
C LEU A 218 -9.84 8.35 -3.85
N ILE A 219 -10.96 7.85 -3.34
CA ILE A 219 -11.05 7.22 -2.02
C ILE A 219 -11.83 5.91 -2.10
N PHE A 220 -11.54 5.02 -1.16
CA PHE A 220 -12.28 3.77 -0.97
C PHE A 220 -13.11 3.89 0.30
N CYS A 221 -14.43 4.01 0.14
CA CYS A 221 -15.32 4.32 1.26
C CYS A 221 -16.67 3.62 1.10
N PRO A 222 -17.27 3.07 2.17
CA PRO A 222 -18.64 2.60 2.15
C PRO A 222 -19.62 3.74 1.79
N PRO A 223 -20.70 3.46 1.05
CA PRO A 223 -21.64 4.49 0.59
C PRO A 223 -22.25 5.35 1.72
N GLU A 224 -22.49 4.76 2.86
CA GLU A 224 -23.04 5.43 4.04
C GLU A 224 -22.10 6.49 4.64
N GLY A 225 -20.84 6.44 4.29
CA GLY A 225 -19.84 7.44 4.69
C GLY A 225 -19.84 8.69 3.81
N ILE A 226 -20.58 8.72 2.69
CA ILE A 226 -20.47 9.76 1.67
C ILE A 226 -21.62 10.76 1.76
N THR A 227 -21.30 12.01 2.08
CA THR A 227 -22.25 13.12 1.95
C THR A 227 -22.35 13.63 0.50
N PRO A 228 -23.43 14.34 0.11
CA PRO A 228 -23.55 14.89 -1.25
C PRO A 228 -22.38 15.80 -1.65
N ASP A 229 -21.88 16.62 -0.75
CA ASP A 229 -20.73 17.50 -1.02
C ASP A 229 -19.44 16.70 -1.27
N MET A 230 -19.22 15.64 -0.50
CA MET A 230 -18.09 14.73 -0.67
C MET A 230 -18.17 13.94 -1.98
N ALA A 231 -19.37 13.52 -2.39
CA ALA A 231 -19.58 12.88 -3.70
C ALA A 231 -19.23 13.82 -4.86
N GLY A 232 -19.40 15.13 -4.67
CA GLY A 232 -18.96 16.16 -5.62
C GLY A 232 -17.44 16.27 -5.73
N PHE A 233 -16.73 16.09 -4.63
CA PHE A 233 -15.28 16.28 -4.52
C PHE A 233 -14.47 15.03 -4.88
N PHE A 234 -14.89 13.83 -4.45
CA PHE A 234 -14.17 12.58 -4.65
C PHE A 234 -14.69 11.74 -5.79
N THR A 235 -13.82 10.91 -6.36
CA THR A 235 -14.21 9.65 -6.98
C THR A 235 -14.22 8.59 -5.88
N VAL A 236 -15.36 7.95 -5.68
CA VAL A 236 -15.55 6.97 -4.60
C VAL A 236 -15.64 5.58 -5.18
N ARG A 237 -14.95 4.62 -4.57
CA ARG A 237 -15.14 3.19 -4.79
C ARG A 237 -15.40 2.52 -3.46
N HIS A 238 -16.44 1.71 -3.39
CA HIS A 238 -16.71 0.93 -2.20
C HIS A 238 -15.77 -0.26 -2.15
N SER A 239 -15.00 -0.37 -1.08
CA SER A 239 -14.12 -1.52 -0.84
C SER A 239 -14.50 -2.20 0.47
N TRP A 240 -14.64 -3.51 0.41
CA TRP A 240 -14.85 -4.39 1.53
C TRP A 240 -14.15 -5.71 1.31
N PHE A 241 -14.10 -6.62 2.30
CA PHE A 241 -13.21 -7.77 2.29
C PHE A 241 -13.43 -8.71 1.11
N CYS A 242 -14.59 -9.33 0.98
CA CYS A 242 -14.78 -10.25 -0.14
C CYS A 242 -16.13 -10.10 -0.83
N SER A 243 -16.18 -10.51 -2.09
CA SER A 243 -17.38 -10.44 -2.92
C SER A 243 -18.43 -11.51 -2.59
N ALA A 244 -18.11 -12.47 -1.71
CA ALA A 244 -19.04 -13.51 -1.29
C ALA A 244 -20.19 -12.99 -0.40
N TRP A 245 -20.09 -11.75 0.07
CA TRP A 245 -21.11 -11.12 0.89
C TRP A 245 -22.03 -10.24 0.06
N ASP A 246 -23.26 -10.04 0.50
CA ASP A 246 -24.34 -9.36 -0.24
C ASP A 246 -24.01 -7.91 -0.66
N TRP A 247 -23.10 -7.23 0.07
CA TRP A 247 -22.68 -5.87 -0.23
C TRP A 247 -22.15 -5.69 -1.67
N PHE A 248 -21.59 -6.75 -2.26
CA PHE A 248 -20.94 -6.66 -3.57
C PHE A 248 -21.96 -6.48 -4.71
N GLY A 249 -23.11 -7.17 -4.66
CA GLY A 249 -24.14 -7.11 -5.69
C GLY A 249 -23.58 -7.41 -7.09
N ASP A 250 -23.81 -6.47 -8.01
CA ASP A 250 -23.30 -6.54 -9.38
C ASP A 250 -21.85 -6.07 -9.59
N GLY A 251 -21.24 -5.46 -8.55
CA GLY A 251 -19.88 -4.95 -8.59
C GLY A 251 -19.74 -3.50 -9.09
N HIS A 252 -20.85 -2.78 -9.34
CA HIS A 252 -20.78 -1.39 -9.78
C HIS A 252 -20.14 -0.49 -8.71
N ASP A 253 -19.09 0.26 -9.09
CA ASP A 253 -18.29 1.13 -8.23
C ASP A 253 -17.68 0.45 -7.00
N LYS A 254 -17.35 -0.84 -7.10
CA LYS A 254 -16.83 -1.63 -6.00
C LYS A 254 -15.46 -2.21 -6.28
N CYS A 255 -14.70 -2.43 -5.22
CA CYS A 255 -13.39 -3.07 -5.24
C CYS A 255 -13.33 -4.07 -4.07
N PRO A 256 -13.55 -5.37 -4.30
CA PRO A 256 -13.47 -6.37 -3.24
C PRO A 256 -12.02 -6.51 -2.78
N TRP A 257 -11.78 -6.27 -1.49
CA TRP A 257 -10.46 -6.38 -0.89
C TRP A 257 -10.28 -7.77 -0.30
N ALA A 258 -9.09 -8.35 -0.48
CA ALA A 258 -8.78 -9.71 -0.03
C ALA A 258 -9.83 -10.75 -0.47
N ASP A 259 -10.32 -10.62 -1.70
CA ASP A 259 -11.33 -11.50 -2.27
C ASP A 259 -10.81 -12.92 -2.47
N ILE A 260 -11.69 -13.88 -2.43
CA ILE A 260 -11.34 -15.29 -2.66
C ILE A 260 -11.25 -15.59 -4.14
N TYR A 261 -10.35 -16.53 -4.50
CA TYR A 261 -10.21 -16.98 -5.88
C TYR A 261 -11.44 -17.82 -6.34
N PRO A 262 -11.93 -17.66 -7.56
CA PRO A 262 -11.55 -16.59 -8.52
C PRO A 262 -12.18 -15.25 -8.14
N GLN A 263 -11.32 -14.31 -7.79
CA GLN A 263 -11.77 -12.99 -7.33
C GLN A 263 -12.57 -12.26 -8.41
N LYS A 264 -13.60 -11.55 -7.96
CA LYS A 264 -14.43 -10.72 -8.82
C LYS A 264 -13.78 -9.36 -9.05
N TYR A 265 -14.12 -8.74 -10.15
CA TYR A 265 -13.73 -7.35 -10.43
C TYR A 265 -14.90 -6.39 -10.21
N GLY A 266 -14.60 -5.16 -9.86
CA GLY A 266 -15.54 -4.06 -9.90
C GLY A 266 -15.53 -3.37 -11.26
N TRP A 267 -16.62 -2.68 -11.58
CA TRP A 267 -16.78 -1.94 -12.81
C TRP A 267 -17.46 -0.59 -12.56
N HIS A 268 -17.34 0.35 -13.49
CA HIS A 268 -18.01 1.64 -13.43
C HIS A 268 -18.88 1.92 -14.65
N ASP A 269 -18.31 1.87 -15.85
CA ASP A 269 -19.03 2.26 -17.08
C ASP A 269 -20.04 1.19 -17.52
N ARG A 270 -19.64 -0.10 -17.49
CA ARG A 270 -20.42 -1.26 -17.93
C ARG A 270 -19.91 -2.53 -17.25
N PRO A 271 -20.79 -3.51 -17.00
CA PRO A 271 -20.40 -4.77 -16.33
C PRO A 271 -19.32 -5.58 -17.06
N ASP A 272 -19.25 -5.49 -18.39
CA ASP A 272 -18.26 -6.18 -19.21
C ASP A 272 -16.94 -5.42 -19.37
N LYS A 273 -16.78 -4.30 -18.67
CA LYS A 273 -15.56 -3.49 -18.67
C LYS A 273 -14.98 -3.39 -17.26
N PRO A 274 -14.07 -4.29 -16.88
CA PRO A 274 -13.43 -4.27 -15.56
C PRO A 274 -12.74 -2.94 -15.29
N GLU A 275 -12.86 -2.44 -14.06
CA GLU A 275 -12.14 -1.26 -13.59
C GLU A 275 -11.14 -1.61 -12.50
N MET A 276 -11.53 -2.46 -11.55
CA MET A 276 -10.69 -2.82 -10.40
C MET A 276 -10.79 -4.30 -10.08
N ILE A 277 -9.66 -4.90 -9.76
CA ILE A 277 -9.57 -6.27 -9.25
C ILE A 277 -8.51 -6.32 -8.14
N ALA A 278 -8.81 -7.01 -7.06
CA ALA A 278 -7.88 -7.18 -5.96
C ALA A 278 -6.93 -8.36 -6.21
N VAL A 279 -5.70 -8.23 -5.72
CA VAL A 279 -4.73 -9.32 -5.61
C VAL A 279 -4.20 -9.33 -4.19
N SER A 280 -4.26 -10.47 -3.53
CA SER A 280 -3.84 -10.61 -2.15
C SER A 280 -3.05 -11.91 -1.91
N PRO A 281 -2.01 -11.88 -1.07
CA PRO A 281 -1.29 -13.10 -0.68
C PRO A 281 -2.13 -14.02 0.19
N ALA A 282 -3.20 -13.50 0.79
CA ALA A 282 -4.17 -14.23 1.59
C ALA A 282 -5.55 -13.62 1.41
N THR A 283 -6.58 -14.45 1.46
CA THR A 283 -7.96 -14.02 1.31
C THR A 283 -8.62 -13.82 2.66
N HIS A 284 -9.67 -13.00 2.70
CA HIS A 284 -10.47 -12.84 3.90
C HIS A 284 -11.22 -14.16 4.22
N PRO A 285 -11.21 -14.63 5.48
CA PRO A 285 -11.96 -15.82 5.83
C PRO A 285 -13.47 -15.59 5.70
N ILE A 286 -14.16 -16.52 5.10
CA ILE A 286 -15.62 -16.62 5.10
C ILE A 286 -16.07 -17.78 5.95
N VAL A 287 -17.25 -17.65 6.55
CA VAL A 287 -17.90 -18.75 7.27
C VAL A 287 -18.91 -19.39 6.34
N THR A 288 -18.74 -20.68 6.07
CA THR A 288 -19.65 -21.46 5.25
C THR A 288 -20.91 -21.86 6.04
N ASN A 289 -21.92 -22.40 5.37
CA ASN A 289 -23.18 -22.82 6.00
C ASN A 289 -22.98 -23.91 7.08
N ASP A 290 -21.90 -24.67 7.00
CA ASP A 290 -21.50 -25.65 8.01
C ASP A 290 -20.56 -25.06 9.09
N MET A 291 -20.48 -23.73 9.20
CA MET A 291 -19.67 -22.98 10.15
C MET A 291 -18.17 -23.18 10.02
N LYS A 292 -17.69 -23.71 8.91
CA LYS A 292 -16.27 -23.77 8.63
C LYS A 292 -15.76 -22.44 8.10
N GLN A 293 -14.64 -22.01 8.61
CA GLN A 293 -13.92 -20.89 8.03
C GLN A 293 -13.09 -21.38 6.84
N VAL A 294 -13.33 -20.78 5.68
CA VAL A 294 -12.52 -20.94 4.47
C VAL A 294 -11.91 -19.60 4.10
N GLY A 295 -10.76 -19.64 3.50
CA GLY A 295 -10.07 -18.44 3.09
C GLY A 295 -8.66 -18.35 3.68
N ARG A 296 -8.03 -17.17 3.53
CA ARG A 296 -6.62 -16.91 3.81
C ARG A 296 -5.70 -17.67 2.86
N SER A 297 -4.49 -18.01 3.21
CA SER A 297 -3.43 -18.49 2.32
C SER A 297 -3.68 -19.89 1.73
N TYR A 298 -4.75 -20.07 0.99
CA TYR A 298 -5.04 -21.31 0.27
C TYR A 298 -5.14 -21.07 -1.23
N HIS A 299 -5.09 -22.13 -2.02
CA HIS A 299 -5.32 -22.06 -3.45
C HIS A 299 -6.41 -23.06 -3.86
N ASP A 300 -7.12 -22.79 -4.95
CA ASP A 300 -8.22 -23.59 -5.53
C ASP A 300 -9.31 -24.04 -4.52
N GLY A 301 -9.49 -23.30 -3.44
CA GLY A 301 -10.48 -23.61 -2.40
C GLY A 301 -10.01 -24.60 -1.32
N ALA A 302 -8.79 -25.12 -1.42
CA ALA A 302 -8.24 -26.03 -0.42
C ALA A 302 -7.58 -25.29 0.75
N GLN A 303 -7.89 -25.70 1.97
CA GLN A 303 -7.21 -25.22 3.17
C GLN A 303 -5.91 -25.99 3.37
N PRO A 304 -4.78 -25.32 3.69
CA PRO A 304 -3.57 -26.00 4.13
C PRO A 304 -3.85 -26.77 5.42
N ASP A 305 -3.50 -28.03 5.46
CA ASP A 305 -3.56 -28.85 6.66
C ASP A 305 -2.17 -28.98 7.33
N LYS A 306 -2.10 -29.75 8.43
CA LYS A 306 -0.84 -29.91 9.18
C LYS A 306 0.25 -30.64 8.39
N GLU A 307 -0.13 -31.49 7.45
CA GLU A 307 0.80 -32.26 6.62
C GLU A 307 1.22 -31.49 5.38
N HIS A 308 0.29 -30.65 4.86
CA HIS A 308 0.45 -29.89 3.63
C HIS A 308 0.47 -28.37 3.87
N TRP A 309 0.93 -27.94 5.02
CA TRP A 309 0.95 -26.50 5.40
C TRP A 309 1.70 -25.60 4.41
N ARG A 310 2.63 -26.16 3.65
CA ARG A 310 3.35 -25.46 2.58
C ARG A 310 2.67 -25.51 1.23
N SER A 311 1.60 -26.26 1.07
CA SER A 311 0.93 -26.41 -0.21
C SER A 311 0.36 -25.09 -0.75
N GLY A 312 0.05 -24.16 0.13
CA GLY A 312 -0.41 -22.82 -0.23
C GLY A 312 0.67 -21.75 -0.40
N GLU A 313 1.96 -22.09 -0.25
CA GLU A 313 3.06 -21.12 -0.30
C GLU A 313 3.10 -20.33 -1.62
N GLY A 314 2.63 -19.07 -1.57
CA GLY A 314 2.58 -18.17 -2.70
C GLY A 314 1.58 -18.54 -3.81
N LEU A 315 0.88 -19.68 -3.72
CA LEU A 315 -0.04 -20.14 -4.76
C LEU A 315 -1.29 -19.25 -4.82
N CYS A 316 -1.88 -18.90 -3.68
CA CYS A 316 -3.00 -17.98 -3.64
C CYS A 316 -2.67 -16.63 -4.32
N PHE A 317 -1.50 -16.09 -4.03
CA PHE A 317 -1.04 -14.84 -4.63
C PHE A 317 -0.82 -14.98 -6.14
N ARG A 318 -0.23 -16.08 -6.57
CA ARG A 318 0.01 -16.38 -7.98
C ARG A 318 -1.31 -16.52 -8.75
N GLU A 319 -2.26 -17.31 -8.27
CA GLU A 319 -3.58 -17.50 -8.90
C GLU A 319 -4.31 -16.16 -9.06
N GLN A 320 -4.28 -15.33 -8.03
CA GLN A 320 -4.93 -14.02 -8.07
C GLN A 320 -4.28 -13.09 -9.09
N PHE A 321 -2.95 -13.12 -9.24
CA PHE A 321 -2.28 -12.38 -10.30
C PHE A 321 -2.63 -12.92 -11.69
N GLU A 322 -2.62 -14.24 -11.88
CA GLU A 322 -3.03 -14.87 -13.13
C GLU A 322 -4.44 -14.42 -13.51
N ARG A 323 -5.39 -14.46 -12.57
CA ARG A 323 -6.75 -13.95 -12.76
C ARG A 323 -6.79 -12.46 -13.10
N ALA A 324 -6.02 -11.63 -12.42
CA ALA A 324 -5.95 -10.20 -12.70
C ALA A 324 -5.36 -9.88 -14.08
N MET A 325 -4.55 -10.76 -14.63
CA MET A 325 -4.00 -10.61 -15.99
C MET A 325 -4.99 -11.00 -17.08
N GLU A 326 -5.98 -11.83 -16.78
CA GLU A 326 -7.08 -12.22 -17.69
C GLU A 326 -8.14 -11.10 -17.81
N VAL A 327 -8.31 -10.31 -16.76
CA VAL A 327 -9.28 -9.22 -16.64
C VAL A 327 -8.67 -7.88 -17.08
#